data_ac673a83234a95ce499eac6d9d002a98
#
_entry.id   ac673a83234a95ce499eac6d9d002a98
#
_cell.length_a   1.000
_cell.length_b   1.000
_cell.length_c   1.000
_cell.angle_alpha   90.00
_cell.angle_beta   90.00
_cell.angle_gamma   90.00
#
_symmetry.space_group_name_H-M   'P 1'
#
loop_
_entity.id
_entity.type
_entity.pdbx_description
1 polymer ?
#
loop_
_entity_poly.entity_id
_entity_poly.type
_entity_poly.pdbx_seq_one_letter_code
_entity_poly.pdbx_strand_id
1 'polypeptide(L)'
;MSRSDAGGAGPARRRRRLLKTLPLLAAVLLQGCAAMSAREPEATPASVQGDPAFQLAGRLAIRQAEQALSANLRWRFDGQGEEMVISAPLGAGSVEIERDAGGVTLRTGGKVERASTAEALMRGTLGFALPLDGLRYWVRGQTGPGGAAVRIVRDRAGRIESFHESGWEITIPAFSAAPLGALPRRIDITSAELQVRLVIDQWQVVPAFAPGERAP
;
A
#
# COMPACT_ATOMS: atom_id res chain seq x y z
N MET A 1 -74.96 -60.41 26.18
CA MET A 1 -76.30 -59.85 26.19
C MET A 1 -76.19 -58.44 25.78
N SER A 2 -76.47 -58.19 24.65
CA SER A 2 -77.69 -57.71 23.98
C SER A 2 -77.62 -56.22 23.63
N ARG A 3 -77.67 -56.00 22.36
CA ARG A 3 -78.48 -55.08 21.53
C ARG A 3 -78.02 -53.65 21.36
N SER A 4 -77.70 -53.25 20.14
CA SER A 4 -78.61 -52.75 19.06
C SER A 4 -79.13 -51.34 19.35
N ASP A 5 -79.15 -50.37 18.54
CA ASP A 5 -79.52 -50.17 17.12
C ASP A 5 -79.16 -48.71 16.72
N ALA A 6 -78.69 -48.49 15.58
CA ALA A 6 -79.35 -47.97 14.38
C ALA A 6 -79.80 -46.47 14.35
N GLY A 7 -79.31 -45.80 13.33
CA GLY A 7 -80.14 -45.03 12.45
C GLY A 7 -79.97 -43.50 12.41
N GLY A 8 -79.72 -43.00 11.26
CA GLY A 8 -80.14 -41.61 10.94
C GLY A 8 -79.21 -40.86 9.98
N ALA A 9 -79.53 -41.03 8.71
CA ALA A 9 -78.94 -40.25 7.62
C ALA A 9 -79.51 -38.80 7.57
N GLY A 10 -78.69 -37.86 7.17
CA GLY A 10 -79.09 -36.52 6.80
C GLY A 10 -77.99 -35.68 6.16
N PRO A 11 -78.21 -35.13 5.00
CA PRO A 11 -77.14 -34.49 4.19
C PRO A 11 -77.12 -32.98 4.40
N ALA A 12 -75.96 -32.45 4.86
CA ALA A 12 -75.70 -31.01 4.70
C ALA A 12 -74.17 -30.71 4.96
N ARG A 13 -73.37 -31.13 4.04
CA ARG A 13 -71.95 -30.69 4.10
C ARG A 13 -71.41 -30.26 2.73
N ARG A 14 -71.94 -29.16 2.18
CA ARG A 14 -71.45 -28.61 0.89
C ARG A 14 -71.12 -27.13 0.94
N ARG A 15 -71.08 -26.46 2.09
CA ARG A 15 -70.82 -25.00 2.15
C ARG A 15 -69.65 -24.57 3.03
N ARG A 16 -68.75 -25.46 3.43
CA ARG A 16 -67.61 -25.08 4.29
C ARG A 16 -66.23 -25.26 3.68
N ARG A 17 -66.07 -25.50 2.37
CA ARG A 17 -64.78 -25.69 1.73
C ARG A 17 -64.26 -24.47 0.96
N LEU A 18 -65.01 -23.37 0.83
CA LEU A 18 -64.60 -22.19 0.08
C LEU A 18 -64.02 -21.06 0.93
N LEU A 19 -63.99 -21.20 2.28
CA LEU A 19 -63.49 -20.13 3.17
C LEU A 19 -62.12 -20.41 3.76
N LYS A 20 -61.49 -21.54 3.41
CA LYS A 20 -60.15 -21.89 3.96
C LYS A 20 -58.98 -21.64 3.01
N THR A 21 -59.25 -21.22 1.78
CA THR A 21 -58.16 -20.96 0.79
C THR A 21 -57.77 -19.48 0.69
N LEU A 22 -58.55 -18.56 1.29
CA LEU A 22 -58.28 -17.13 1.23
C LEU A 22 -57.12 -16.68 2.11
N PRO A 23 -56.85 -17.25 3.33
CA PRO A 23 -55.70 -16.84 4.13
C PRO A 23 -54.34 -17.37 3.61
N LEU A 24 -54.32 -18.40 2.76
CA LEU A 24 -53.07 -18.94 2.22
C LEU A 24 -52.52 -18.10 1.07
N LEU A 25 -53.41 -17.38 0.35
CA LEU A 25 -52.97 -16.52 -0.78
C LEU A 25 -52.44 -15.16 -0.27
N ALA A 26 -52.87 -14.71 0.92
CA ALA A 26 -52.39 -13.47 1.54
C ALA A 26 -51.00 -13.63 2.17
N ALA A 27 -50.59 -14.84 2.59
CA ALA A 27 -49.30 -15.11 3.17
C ALA A 27 -48.16 -15.17 2.14
N VAL A 28 -48.44 -15.42 0.88
CA VAL A 28 -47.43 -15.49 -0.20
C VAL A 28 -47.01 -14.11 -0.72
N LEU A 29 -47.84 -13.09 -0.52
CA LEU A 29 -47.54 -11.72 -1.00
C LEU A 29 -46.69 -10.89 -0.01
N LEU A 30 -46.43 -11.35 1.21
CA LEU A 30 -45.60 -10.64 2.18
C LEU A 30 -44.14 -11.12 2.25
N GLN A 31 -43.75 -12.12 1.48
CA GLN A 31 -42.37 -12.61 1.45
C GLN A 31 -41.50 -11.94 0.37
N GLY A 32 -42.00 -10.99 -0.39
CA GLY A 32 -41.32 -10.34 -1.51
C GLY A 32 -40.43 -9.16 -1.17
N CYS A 33 -40.34 -8.69 0.09
CA CYS A 33 -39.61 -7.47 0.44
C CYS A 33 -38.36 -7.63 1.28
N ALA A 34 -37.86 -8.84 1.50
CA ALA A 34 -36.68 -9.06 2.37
C ALA A 34 -35.38 -9.49 1.64
N ALA A 35 -35.33 -9.37 0.33
CA ALA A 35 -34.14 -9.83 -0.45
C ALA A 35 -33.57 -8.78 -1.41
N MET A 36 -33.70 -7.49 -1.08
CA MET A 36 -32.92 -6.45 -1.74
C MET A 36 -32.14 -5.65 -0.68
N SER A 37 -31.37 -6.37 0.15
CA SER A 37 -30.14 -5.76 0.68
C SER A 37 -29.25 -5.59 -0.54
N ALA A 38 -29.27 -4.39 -1.10
CA ALA A 38 -28.25 -3.96 -2.03
C ALA A 38 -26.91 -4.19 -1.34
N ARG A 39 -26.25 -5.29 -1.71
CA ARG A 39 -24.83 -5.46 -1.46
C ARG A 39 -24.21 -4.29 -2.20
N GLU A 40 -23.85 -3.23 -1.47
CA GLU A 40 -22.96 -2.22 -2.01
C GLU A 40 -21.85 -2.99 -2.73
N PRO A 41 -21.60 -2.70 -4.01
CA PRO A 41 -20.43 -3.28 -4.65
C PRO A 41 -19.26 -2.82 -3.80
N GLU A 42 -18.68 -3.76 -3.06
CA GLU A 42 -17.37 -3.60 -2.46
C GLU A 42 -16.49 -3.15 -3.62
N ALA A 43 -16.16 -1.86 -3.62
CA ALA A 43 -15.34 -1.28 -4.65
C ALA A 43 -14.03 -2.07 -4.58
N THR A 44 -13.91 -3.04 -5.46
CA THR A 44 -12.63 -3.70 -5.73
C THR A 44 -11.68 -2.55 -6.00
N PRO A 45 -10.65 -2.31 -5.19
CA PRO A 45 -9.73 -1.24 -5.48
C PRO A 45 -9.24 -1.50 -6.90
N ALA A 46 -9.53 -0.57 -7.80
CA ALA A 46 -9.03 -0.63 -9.16
C ALA A 46 -7.53 -0.90 -9.01
N SER A 47 -7.07 -2.01 -9.55
CA SER A 47 -5.67 -2.32 -9.60
C SER A 47 -5.02 -1.23 -10.43
N VAL A 48 -4.52 -0.19 -9.76
CA VAL A 48 -3.75 0.87 -10.38
C VAL A 48 -2.52 0.19 -10.95
N GLN A 49 -2.49 0.03 -12.26
CA GLN A 49 -1.32 -0.48 -12.95
C GLN A 49 -0.23 0.58 -12.83
N GLY A 50 0.70 0.35 -11.91
CA GLY A 50 1.82 1.23 -11.61
C GLY A 50 2.13 1.27 -10.12
N ASP A 51 3.34 1.64 -9.79
CA ASP A 51 3.72 1.89 -8.41
C ASP A 51 2.97 3.14 -7.90
N PRO A 52 2.33 3.11 -6.73
CA PRO A 52 1.63 4.26 -6.20
C PRO A 52 2.60 5.43 -5.98
N ALA A 53 2.20 6.60 -6.47
CA ALA A 53 2.94 7.83 -6.31
C ALA A 53 3.01 8.23 -4.82
N PHE A 54 4.13 8.82 -4.41
CA PHE A 54 4.31 9.32 -3.06
C PHE A 54 5.24 10.53 -3.01
N GLN A 55 5.14 11.27 -1.92
CA GLN A 55 6.14 12.22 -1.50
C GLN A 55 6.48 11.97 -0.04
N LEU A 56 7.75 12.07 0.30
CA LEU A 56 8.19 12.02 1.68
C LEU A 56 9.22 13.12 1.97
N ALA A 57 9.24 13.55 3.21
CA ALA A 57 10.30 14.37 3.75
C ALA A 57 10.79 13.77 5.07
N GLY A 58 12.09 13.85 5.29
CA GLY A 58 12.69 13.22 6.45
C GLY A 58 14.17 13.53 6.59
N ARG A 59 14.81 12.74 7.44
CA ARG A 59 16.23 12.86 7.77
C ARG A 59 16.94 11.56 7.46
N LEU A 60 18.08 11.69 6.81
CA LEU A 60 18.93 10.61 6.39
C LEU A 60 20.21 10.65 7.21
N ALA A 61 20.63 9.53 7.77
CA ALA A 61 21.95 9.34 8.36
C ALA A 61 22.63 8.17 7.64
N ILE A 62 23.81 8.41 7.14
CA ILE A 62 24.62 7.43 6.41
C ILE A 62 25.92 7.24 7.17
N ARG A 63 26.33 6.01 7.35
CA ARG A 63 27.63 5.64 7.90
C ARG A 63 28.32 4.67 6.95
N GLN A 64 29.57 5.01 6.60
CA GLN A 64 30.44 4.21 5.76
C GLN A 64 31.84 4.23 6.37
N ALA A 65 32.33 3.08 6.83
CA ALA A 65 33.58 2.99 7.61
C ALA A 65 33.60 4.03 8.76
N GLU A 66 34.59 4.91 8.80
CA GLU A 66 34.73 5.97 9.81
C GLU A 66 33.98 7.26 9.47
N GLN A 67 33.34 7.31 8.31
CA GLN A 67 32.59 8.50 7.86
C GLN A 67 31.13 8.43 8.23
N ALA A 68 30.60 9.53 8.71
CA ALA A 68 29.19 9.69 9.01
C ALA A 68 28.65 10.99 8.38
N LEU A 69 27.54 10.87 7.69
CA LEU A 69 26.83 11.97 7.06
C LEU A 69 25.40 12.04 7.60
N SER A 70 24.93 13.26 7.90
CA SER A 70 23.52 13.50 8.18
C SER A 70 22.99 14.55 7.20
N ALA A 71 21.79 14.33 6.67
CA ALA A 71 21.18 15.20 5.68
C ALA A 71 19.66 15.21 5.83
N ASN A 72 19.02 16.23 5.29
CA ASN A 72 17.58 16.24 5.05
C ASN A 72 17.31 15.59 3.70
N LEU A 73 16.21 14.85 3.61
CA LEU A 73 15.75 14.19 2.39
C LEU A 73 14.35 14.70 2.04
N ARG A 74 14.17 15.08 0.79
CA ARG A 74 12.87 15.16 0.14
C ARG A 74 12.88 14.24 -1.06
N TRP A 75 11.86 13.42 -1.19
CA TRP A 75 11.75 12.46 -2.27
C TRP A 75 10.33 12.43 -2.79
N ARG A 76 10.20 12.61 -4.07
CA ARG A 76 8.96 12.51 -4.83
C ARG A 76 9.09 11.38 -5.85
N PHE A 77 8.08 10.55 -5.93
CA PHE A 77 7.91 9.53 -6.94
C PHE A 77 6.49 9.67 -7.52
N ASP A 78 6.35 9.75 -8.82
CA ASP A 78 5.06 9.98 -9.50
C ASP A 78 4.48 8.72 -10.17
N GLY A 79 5.12 7.57 -9.98
CA GLY A 79 4.76 6.29 -10.60
C GLY A 79 5.60 5.96 -11.83
N GLN A 80 6.33 6.90 -12.41
CA GLN A 80 7.20 6.71 -13.57
C GLN A 80 8.61 7.23 -13.32
N GLY A 81 8.73 8.43 -12.79
CA GLY A 81 9.97 9.09 -12.47
C GLY A 81 10.10 9.42 -10.99
N GLU A 82 11.28 9.85 -10.58
CA GLU A 82 11.52 10.27 -9.22
C GLU A 82 12.49 11.44 -9.16
N GLU A 83 12.27 12.27 -8.15
CA GLU A 83 13.11 13.39 -7.77
C GLU A 83 13.49 13.24 -6.30
N MET A 84 14.77 13.25 -6.01
CA MET A 84 15.31 13.13 -4.67
C MET A 84 16.26 14.30 -4.39
N VAL A 85 15.98 15.07 -3.35
CA VAL A 85 16.83 16.17 -2.90
C VAL A 85 17.40 15.83 -1.54
N ILE A 86 18.72 15.69 -1.49
CA ILE A 86 19.50 15.44 -0.27
C ILE A 86 20.24 16.75 0.05
N SER A 87 19.93 17.38 1.19
CA SER A 87 20.54 18.65 1.57
C SER A 87 21.25 18.55 2.91
N ALA A 88 22.48 19.03 2.95
CA ALA A 88 23.25 19.09 4.18
C ALA A 88 22.59 20.07 5.18
N PRO A 89 22.75 19.85 6.49
CA PRO A 89 22.32 20.80 7.50
C PRO A 89 22.93 22.20 7.27
N LEU A 90 22.19 23.24 7.65
CA LEU A 90 22.65 24.63 7.58
C LEU A 90 23.00 25.12 6.15
N GLY A 91 22.53 24.45 5.10
CA GLY A 91 22.74 24.91 3.73
C GLY A 91 24.15 24.66 3.17
N ALA A 92 24.92 23.77 3.78
CA ALA A 92 26.30 23.45 3.34
C ALA A 92 26.38 22.76 1.97
N GLY A 93 25.26 22.57 1.30
CA GLY A 93 25.18 21.99 -0.04
C GLY A 93 23.97 21.09 -0.23
N SER A 94 23.67 20.78 -1.49
CA SER A 94 22.61 19.85 -1.85
C SER A 94 23.02 18.99 -3.04
N VAL A 95 22.45 17.80 -3.07
CA VAL A 95 22.49 16.87 -4.21
C VAL A 95 21.05 16.62 -4.64
N GLU A 96 20.79 16.82 -5.91
CA GLU A 96 19.52 16.52 -6.54
C GLU A 96 19.72 15.34 -7.49
N ILE A 97 18.89 14.34 -7.36
CA ILE A 97 18.88 13.14 -8.23
C ILE A 97 17.50 13.11 -8.88
N GLU A 98 17.48 13.14 -10.20
CA GLU A 98 16.29 13.04 -11.01
C GLU A 98 16.40 11.77 -11.87
N ARG A 99 15.38 10.94 -11.88
CA ARG A 99 15.30 9.77 -12.74
C ARG A 99 13.99 9.77 -13.51
N ASP A 100 14.11 9.58 -14.81
CA ASP A 100 12.99 9.43 -15.74
C ASP A 100 13.28 8.31 -16.76
N ALA A 101 12.47 8.23 -17.82
CA ALA A 101 12.64 7.26 -18.90
C ALA A 101 13.94 7.48 -19.70
N GLY A 102 14.54 8.66 -19.64
CA GLY A 102 15.79 9.01 -20.32
C GLY A 102 17.05 8.67 -19.54
N GLY A 103 16.92 8.27 -18.28
CA GLY A 103 18.03 7.91 -17.42
C GLY A 103 18.06 8.68 -16.10
N VAL A 104 19.24 8.85 -15.54
CA VAL A 104 19.46 9.51 -14.26
C VAL A 104 20.35 10.74 -14.43
N THR A 105 19.91 11.84 -13.84
CA THR A 105 20.65 13.09 -13.74
C THR A 105 20.93 13.40 -12.28
N LEU A 106 22.18 13.74 -11.96
CA LEU A 106 22.60 14.20 -10.64
C LEU A 106 23.11 15.62 -10.75
N ARG A 107 22.63 16.53 -9.90
CA ARG A 107 23.07 17.92 -9.80
C ARG A 107 23.64 18.19 -8.42
N THR A 108 24.85 18.73 -8.37
CA THR A 108 25.50 19.15 -7.12
C THR A 108 26.57 20.20 -7.38
N GLY A 109 26.63 21.23 -6.53
CA GLY A 109 27.67 22.27 -6.61
C GLY A 109 27.79 22.95 -7.98
N GLY A 110 26.68 23.10 -8.72
CA GLY A 110 26.69 23.66 -10.08
C GLY A 110 27.12 22.68 -11.18
N LYS A 111 27.47 21.45 -10.84
CA LYS A 111 27.79 20.36 -11.80
C LYS A 111 26.55 19.56 -12.09
N VAL A 112 26.45 19.08 -13.32
CA VAL A 112 25.38 18.18 -13.80
C VAL A 112 26.03 16.96 -14.43
N GLU A 113 25.73 15.79 -13.87
CA GLU A 113 26.21 14.51 -14.37
C GLU A 113 25.05 13.63 -14.79
N ARG A 114 25.22 12.79 -15.79
CA ARG A 114 24.20 11.85 -16.28
C ARG A 114 24.77 10.47 -16.43
N ALA A 115 23.95 9.45 -16.11
CA ALA A 115 24.26 8.05 -16.36
C ALA A 115 22.99 7.24 -16.61
N SER A 116 23.17 5.99 -17.00
CA SER A 116 22.07 5.04 -17.14
C SER A 116 21.52 4.55 -15.80
N THR A 117 22.30 4.63 -14.70
CA THR A 117 21.90 4.17 -13.37
C THR A 117 22.26 5.20 -12.29
N ALA A 118 21.39 5.30 -11.28
CA ALA A 118 21.61 6.17 -10.14
C ALA A 118 22.80 5.71 -9.29
N GLU A 119 22.98 4.41 -9.15
CA GLU A 119 24.06 3.81 -8.36
C GLU A 119 25.44 4.20 -8.91
N ALA A 120 25.59 4.24 -10.23
CA ALA A 120 26.86 4.65 -10.86
C ALA A 120 27.19 6.12 -10.56
N LEU A 121 26.19 7.03 -10.70
CA LEU A 121 26.34 8.44 -10.38
C LEU A 121 26.64 8.67 -8.88
N MET A 122 25.87 8.06 -8.01
CA MET A 122 26.02 8.20 -6.57
C MET A 122 27.41 7.71 -6.12
N ARG A 123 27.87 6.58 -6.63
CA ARG A 123 29.21 6.06 -6.29
C ARG A 123 30.32 6.99 -6.74
N GLY A 124 30.20 7.55 -7.95
CA GLY A 124 31.20 8.49 -8.47
C GLY A 124 31.23 9.83 -7.76
N THR A 125 30.07 10.35 -7.36
CA THR A 125 29.93 11.70 -6.81
C THR A 125 29.91 11.74 -5.27
N LEU A 126 29.24 10.75 -4.65
CA LEU A 126 29.01 10.70 -3.21
C LEU A 126 29.91 9.69 -2.49
N GLY A 127 30.60 8.81 -3.22
CA GLY A 127 31.43 7.74 -2.67
C GLY A 127 30.64 6.51 -2.19
N PHE A 128 29.34 6.51 -2.28
CA PHE A 128 28.47 5.38 -1.96
C PHE A 128 27.31 5.29 -2.97
N ALA A 129 26.61 4.17 -2.97
CA ALA A 129 25.42 3.99 -3.80
C ALA A 129 24.29 3.40 -2.97
N LEU A 130 23.08 3.93 -3.16
CA LEU A 130 21.85 3.38 -2.64
C LEU A 130 21.08 2.71 -3.79
N PRO A 131 20.50 1.53 -3.57
CA PRO A 131 19.72 0.83 -4.58
C PRO A 131 18.32 1.46 -4.69
N LEU A 132 18.21 2.55 -5.48
CA LEU A 132 16.96 3.32 -5.60
C LEU A 132 15.79 2.46 -6.07
N ASP A 133 16.04 1.44 -6.89
CA ASP A 133 15.02 0.51 -7.35
C ASP A 133 14.36 -0.29 -6.23
N GLY A 134 15.15 -0.76 -5.27
CA GLY A 134 14.62 -1.41 -4.06
C GLY A 134 14.04 -0.40 -3.07
N LEU A 135 14.76 0.70 -2.88
CA LEU A 135 14.46 1.70 -1.85
C LEU A 135 13.04 2.25 -1.95
N ARG A 136 12.52 2.47 -3.16
CA ARG A 136 11.14 2.97 -3.38
C ARG A 136 10.07 2.02 -2.85
N TYR A 137 10.33 0.71 -2.78
CA TYR A 137 9.45 -0.28 -2.16
C TYR A 137 9.67 -0.32 -0.65
N TRP A 138 10.93 -0.33 -0.22
CA TRP A 138 11.30 -0.46 1.19
C TRP A 138 10.76 0.70 2.03
N VAL A 139 10.81 1.93 1.51
CA VAL A 139 10.23 3.09 2.22
C VAL A 139 8.72 2.97 2.44
N ARG A 140 8.03 2.16 1.64
CA ARG A 140 6.60 1.86 1.80
C ARG A 140 6.32 0.61 2.64
N GLY A 141 7.36 -0.02 3.19
CA GLY A 141 7.23 -1.26 3.96
C GLY A 141 6.94 -2.48 3.09
N GLN A 142 7.40 -2.46 1.85
CA GLN A 142 7.20 -3.52 0.86
C GLN A 142 8.55 -4.07 0.40
N THR A 143 8.56 -5.31 -0.08
CA THR A 143 9.69 -5.88 -0.81
C THR A 143 9.63 -5.46 -2.28
N GLY A 144 10.76 -5.42 -2.95
CA GLY A 144 10.83 -5.13 -4.38
C GLY A 144 10.13 -6.20 -5.23
N PRO A 145 9.82 -5.89 -6.50
CA PRO A 145 9.27 -6.86 -7.44
C PRO A 145 10.30 -7.93 -7.77
N GLY A 146 9.84 -9.15 -8.04
CA GLY A 146 10.72 -10.24 -8.48
C GLY A 146 11.07 -11.26 -7.41
N GLY A 147 10.55 -11.13 -6.17
CA GLY A 147 10.67 -12.19 -5.16
C GLY A 147 12.08 -12.43 -4.64
N ALA A 148 13.00 -11.47 -4.78
CA ALA A 148 14.37 -11.56 -4.28
C ALA A 148 14.47 -11.44 -2.74
N ALA A 149 13.40 -11.04 -2.08
CA ALA A 149 13.37 -10.86 -0.64
C ALA A 149 13.30 -12.23 0.07
N VAL A 150 14.19 -12.40 1.06
CA VAL A 150 14.26 -13.60 1.90
C VAL A 150 14.23 -13.21 3.38
N ARG A 151 13.99 -14.18 4.27
CA ARG A 151 13.94 -13.98 5.73
C ARG A 151 12.97 -12.88 6.16
N ILE A 152 11.79 -12.85 5.54
CA ILE A 152 10.77 -11.85 5.85
C ILE A 152 10.18 -12.12 7.23
N VAL A 153 10.33 -11.18 8.14
CA VAL A 153 9.72 -11.17 9.47
C VAL A 153 8.57 -10.18 9.48
N ARG A 154 7.44 -10.57 10.10
CA ARG A 154 6.26 -9.72 10.21
C ARG A 154 5.88 -9.53 11.67
N ASP A 155 5.34 -8.37 11.98
CA ASP A 155 4.76 -8.08 13.29
C ASP A 155 3.38 -8.73 13.47
N ARG A 156 2.79 -8.56 14.65
CA ARG A 156 1.45 -9.10 14.98
C ARG A 156 0.33 -8.52 14.10
N ALA A 157 0.54 -7.38 13.48
CA ALA A 157 -0.40 -6.76 12.55
C ALA A 157 -0.17 -7.18 11.10
N GLY A 158 0.79 -8.08 10.83
CA GLY A 158 1.13 -8.57 9.49
C GLY A 158 2.06 -7.64 8.69
N ARG A 159 2.52 -6.51 9.27
CA ARG A 159 3.45 -5.58 8.62
C ARG A 159 4.85 -6.17 8.62
N ILE A 160 5.64 -5.86 7.61
CA ILE A 160 7.04 -6.30 7.52
C ILE A 160 7.88 -5.54 8.56
N GLU A 161 8.49 -6.26 9.49
CA GLU A 161 9.47 -5.70 10.44
C GLU A 161 10.89 -5.75 9.89
N SER A 162 11.25 -6.84 9.19
CA SER A 162 12.57 -6.97 8.57
C SER A 162 12.58 -7.96 7.43
N PHE A 163 13.55 -7.83 6.55
CA PHE A 163 13.82 -8.77 5.46
C PHE A 163 15.22 -8.53 4.89
N HIS A 164 15.71 -9.47 4.08
CA HIS A 164 16.92 -9.31 3.28
C HIS A 164 16.54 -9.27 1.80
N GLU A 165 17.12 -8.35 1.06
CA GLU A 165 16.89 -8.23 -0.38
C GLU A 165 18.14 -7.67 -1.07
N SER A 166 18.61 -8.35 -2.12
CA SER A 166 19.71 -7.87 -2.97
C SER A 166 21.00 -7.49 -2.21
N GLY A 167 21.33 -8.25 -1.15
CA GLY A 167 22.51 -7.99 -0.32
C GLY A 167 22.31 -6.93 0.77
N TRP A 168 21.10 -6.42 0.94
CA TRP A 168 20.72 -5.48 1.98
C TRP A 168 19.87 -6.15 3.05
N GLU A 169 20.09 -5.78 4.28
CA GLU A 169 19.20 -6.04 5.42
C GLU A 169 18.38 -4.80 5.68
N ILE A 170 17.06 -4.95 5.64
CA ILE A 170 16.12 -3.87 5.86
C ILE A 170 15.35 -4.15 7.16
N THR A 171 15.32 -3.17 8.06
CA THR A 171 14.57 -3.23 9.31
C THR A 171 13.65 -2.01 9.41
N ILE A 172 12.40 -2.21 9.81
CA ILE A 172 11.38 -1.18 9.95
C ILE A 172 10.91 -1.13 11.41
N PRO A 173 11.66 -0.44 12.28
CA PRO A 173 11.37 -0.45 13.72
C PRO A 173 10.20 0.43 14.13
N ALA A 174 9.71 1.32 13.26
CA ALA A 174 8.60 2.21 13.57
C ALA A 174 7.76 2.52 12.34
N PHE A 175 6.45 2.58 12.57
CA PHE A 175 5.42 2.92 11.57
C PHE A 175 4.68 4.19 11.99
N SER A 176 4.09 4.89 11.03
CA SER A 176 3.22 6.03 11.24
C SER A 176 1.90 5.59 11.87
N ALA A 177 1.25 6.50 12.58
CA ALA A 177 -0.12 6.29 13.04
C ALA A 177 -1.10 6.42 11.87
N ALA A 178 -2.27 5.75 11.95
CA ALA A 178 -3.37 5.99 11.02
C ALA A 178 -3.67 7.51 10.88
N PRO A 179 -4.10 8.02 9.71
CA PRO A 179 -4.86 7.34 8.65
C PRO A 179 -4.04 6.88 7.45
N LEU A 180 -2.74 7.13 7.40
CA LEU A 180 -1.86 6.79 6.26
C LEU A 180 -1.53 5.30 6.14
N GLY A 181 -2.27 4.44 6.89
CA GLY A 181 -2.17 3.00 6.76
C GLY A 181 -0.76 2.46 6.98
N ALA A 182 -0.24 2.54 8.21
CA ALA A 182 0.97 1.84 8.62
C ALA A 182 2.21 2.02 7.69
N LEU A 183 2.40 3.22 7.13
CA LEU A 183 3.63 3.52 6.39
C LEU A 183 4.83 3.60 7.36
N PRO A 184 6.00 3.17 6.95
CA PRO A 184 7.20 3.29 7.77
C PRO A 184 7.47 4.72 8.21
N ARG A 185 7.84 4.89 9.47
CA ARG A 185 8.35 6.13 10.03
C ARG A 185 9.86 6.12 10.21
N ARG A 186 10.42 4.93 10.37
CA ARG A 186 11.86 4.72 10.42
C ARG A 186 12.21 3.44 9.69
N ILE A 187 13.31 3.51 8.94
CA ILE A 187 13.89 2.38 8.23
C ILE A 187 15.38 2.40 8.47
N ASP A 188 15.93 1.28 8.87
CA ASP A 188 17.37 1.02 8.95
C ASP A 188 17.72 0.04 7.82
N ILE A 189 18.71 0.39 7.00
CA ILE A 189 19.11 -0.34 5.80
C ILE A 189 20.61 -0.58 5.91
N THR A 190 21.05 -1.82 5.88
CA THR A 190 22.43 -2.19 6.14
C THR A 190 22.95 -3.13 5.04
N SER A 191 24.15 -2.86 4.58
CA SER A 191 24.96 -3.77 3.77
C SER A 191 26.31 -4.00 4.44
N ALA A 192 27.21 -4.76 3.81
CA ALA A 192 28.55 -4.96 4.32
C ALA A 192 29.36 -3.65 4.47
N GLU A 193 29.08 -2.65 3.64
CA GLU A 193 29.87 -1.41 3.55
C GLU A 193 29.13 -0.16 4.03
N LEU A 194 27.80 -0.21 4.13
CA LEU A 194 26.97 0.98 4.31
C LEU A 194 25.85 0.72 5.32
N GLN A 195 25.67 1.65 6.24
CA GLN A 195 24.53 1.71 7.11
C GLN A 195 23.75 2.99 6.83
N VAL A 196 22.47 2.87 6.58
CA VAL A 196 21.58 4.00 6.29
C VAL A 196 20.41 3.95 7.24
N ARG A 197 20.15 5.06 7.89
CA ARG A 197 18.93 5.29 8.67
C ARG A 197 18.13 6.40 8.04
N LEU A 198 16.90 6.11 7.71
CA LEU A 198 15.93 7.07 7.25
C LEU A 198 14.85 7.24 8.32
N VAL A 199 14.65 8.47 8.78
CA VAL A 199 13.52 8.88 9.62
C VAL A 199 12.60 9.73 8.76
N ILE A 200 11.38 9.26 8.55
CA ILE A 200 10.39 9.94 7.71
C ILE A 200 9.50 10.77 8.64
N ASP A 201 9.57 12.06 8.49
CA ASP A 201 8.83 13.03 9.30
C ASP A 201 7.46 13.32 8.69
N GLN A 202 7.36 13.28 7.35
CA GLN A 202 6.13 13.57 6.60
C GLN A 202 5.95 12.60 5.44
N TRP A 203 4.70 12.18 5.25
CA TRP A 203 4.23 11.40 4.12
C TRP A 203 3.11 12.13 3.41
N GLN A 204 3.14 12.14 2.08
CA GLN A 204 2.01 12.49 1.23
C GLN A 204 1.84 11.37 0.21
N VAL A 205 0.79 10.58 0.37
CA VAL A 205 0.40 9.60 -0.65
C VAL A 205 -0.44 10.35 -1.67
N VAL A 206 0.08 10.47 -2.87
CA VAL A 206 -0.63 11.11 -3.98
C VAL A 206 -1.43 9.99 -4.65
N PRO A 207 -2.74 10.14 -4.86
CA PRO A 207 -3.47 9.23 -5.73
C PRO A 207 -2.75 9.16 -7.07
N ALA A 208 -2.58 7.95 -7.62
CA ALA A 208 -1.97 7.80 -8.93
C ALA A 208 -2.69 8.70 -9.93
N PHE A 209 -1.96 9.57 -10.60
CA PHE A 209 -2.53 10.44 -11.61
C PHE A 209 -3.13 9.58 -12.74
N ALA A 210 -4.31 9.97 -13.21
CA ALA A 210 -4.85 9.40 -14.43
C ALA A 210 -3.86 9.68 -15.59
N PRO A 211 -3.63 8.70 -16.49
CA PRO A 211 -2.72 8.90 -17.61
C PRO A 211 -3.13 10.13 -18.42
N GLY A 212 -2.29 11.16 -18.41
CA GLY A 212 -2.51 12.39 -19.18
C GLY A 212 -2.64 13.69 -18.37
N GLU A 213 -2.73 13.63 -17.06
CA GLU A 213 -2.80 14.81 -16.19
C GLU A 213 -1.38 15.19 -15.73
N ARG A 214 -0.76 16.16 -16.42
CA ARG A 214 0.47 16.80 -15.95
C ARG A 214 0.12 17.73 -14.81
N ALA A 215 0.88 17.64 -13.71
CA ALA A 215 0.79 18.61 -12.63
C ALA A 215 1.01 20.04 -13.16
N PRO A 216 0.29 21.04 -12.63
CA PRO A 216 0.41 22.44 -12.99
C PRO A 216 1.79 23.02 -12.67
#